data_c4f351562376dd577e83308c10c6c732
#
_entry.id   c4f351562376dd577e83308c10c6c732
#
_cell.length_a   1.000
_cell.length_b   1.000
_cell.length_c   1.000
_cell.angle_alpha   90.00
_cell.angle_beta   90.00
_cell.angle_gamma   90.00
#
_symmetry.space_group_name_H-M   'P 1'
#
loop_
_entity.id
_entity.type
_entity.pdbx_description
1 polymer ?
#
loop_
_entity_poly.entity_id
_entity_poly.type
_entity_poly.pdbx_seq_one_letter_code
_entity_poly.pdbx_strand_id
1 'polypeptide(L)'
;MKNLVGACMFGQSGGPTSVINSSAAGVFTEALKQGNITAVYGAEHGILGILNERFFDMSKEDPKELELLKYTPSSALGSARYKLKDADVDDTDYKRILEVFEKYNIRYFFYNGGNDSMDTCNKISKYLQAVGYECNVIGVPKTIDNDLFGTDHCPGFASAAKYIATTVMEVSLDATVYNYGCVCIIEAMGRNAGWLTAAAELASYKGHGADLIYLPEVPFDVDKFVDDVRHVCERNNNKCIVVVSEGIKTKEGRYVSESDIGSNDGFGHAQLGGLAAKLATIVKERLDVKVRPIELSLMQRCGAHLASATDVEEAFGAGAAAVKAACAGETDKMVIFERDMSDGTYKCNYVLMPLELAANTEKTVPLDWIVNDGTGISEEYVKYALPLIQGDAKAPLEDGLPRFANLKKVYAQK
;
A
#
# COMPACT_ATOMS: atom_id res chain seq x y z
N MET A 1 30.18 16.94 2.03
CA MET A 1 28.78 17.13 1.67
C MET A 1 28.30 18.42 2.34
N LYS A 2 27.62 19.33 1.62
CA LYS A 2 27.12 20.56 2.20
C LYS A 2 25.87 20.21 3.02
N ASN A 3 25.82 20.56 4.30
CA ASN A 3 24.60 20.50 5.08
C ASN A 3 23.67 21.63 4.58
N LEU A 4 22.61 21.28 3.87
CA LEU A 4 21.59 22.23 3.46
C LEU A 4 20.86 22.75 4.69
N VAL A 5 20.47 24.05 4.67
CA VAL A 5 19.63 24.66 5.70
C VAL A 5 18.38 25.24 5.03
N GLY A 6 17.21 24.77 5.40
CA GLY A 6 15.96 25.19 4.79
C GLY A 6 14.75 24.38 5.27
N ALA A 7 13.60 24.65 4.69
CA ALA A 7 12.36 23.97 5.03
C ALA A 7 12.30 22.57 4.42
N CYS A 8 11.51 21.69 5.03
CA CYS A 8 11.11 20.43 4.41
C CYS A 8 9.65 20.47 3.93
N MET A 9 9.38 19.79 2.83
CA MET A 9 8.05 19.55 2.27
C MET A 9 7.80 18.05 2.22
N PHE A 10 6.66 17.60 2.76
CA PHE A 10 6.20 16.21 2.71
C PHE A 10 4.85 16.13 2.02
N GLY A 11 4.65 15.15 1.15
CA GLY A 11 3.37 14.88 0.49
C GLY A 11 3.00 13.40 0.52
N GLN A 12 1.69 13.12 0.57
CA GLN A 12 1.11 11.78 0.46
C GLN A 12 0.47 11.59 -0.91
N SER A 13 0.61 10.40 -1.50
CA SER A 13 0.18 10.13 -2.88
C SER A 13 -0.39 8.72 -3.07
N GLY A 14 -1.30 8.61 -4.02
CA GLY A 14 -1.94 7.35 -4.42
C GLY A 14 -3.00 6.85 -3.44
N GLY A 15 -3.32 5.56 -3.52
CA GLY A 15 -4.26 4.91 -2.60
C GLY A 15 -3.75 4.95 -1.16
N PRO A 16 -4.60 5.32 -0.17
CA PRO A 16 -4.17 5.33 1.23
C PRO A 16 -4.03 3.92 1.81
N THR A 17 -3.38 3.82 2.96
CA THR A 17 -3.26 2.59 3.75
C THR A 17 -3.59 2.84 5.21
N SER A 18 -3.65 1.78 6.02
CA SER A 18 -3.80 1.91 7.47
C SER A 18 -2.56 2.51 8.15
N VAL A 19 -1.39 2.55 7.49
CA VAL A 19 -0.11 3.00 8.08
C VAL A 19 0.57 4.15 7.32
N ILE A 20 -0.03 4.68 6.25
CA ILE A 20 0.57 5.81 5.50
C ILE A 20 0.79 7.04 6.40
N ASN A 21 -0.06 7.26 7.37
CA ASN A 21 0.09 8.33 8.35
C ASN A 21 1.16 8.02 9.41
N SER A 22 1.49 6.76 9.65
CA SER A 22 2.62 6.39 10.49
C SER A 22 3.94 6.83 9.84
N SER A 23 4.09 6.64 8.53
CA SER A 23 5.23 7.20 7.78
C SER A 23 5.29 8.72 7.87
N ALA A 24 4.14 9.41 7.76
CA ALA A 24 4.05 10.86 7.94
C ALA A 24 4.47 11.29 9.36
N ALA A 25 4.01 10.58 10.40
CA ALA A 25 4.42 10.82 11.78
C ALA A 25 5.94 10.69 11.95
N GLY A 26 6.54 9.68 11.32
CA GLY A 26 7.99 9.48 11.32
C GLY A 26 8.73 10.67 10.70
N VAL A 27 8.28 11.14 9.53
CA VAL A 27 8.85 12.31 8.86
C VAL A 27 8.70 13.55 9.73
N PHE A 28 7.50 13.88 10.21
CA PHE A 28 7.25 15.10 10.96
C PHE A 28 8.00 15.12 12.30
N THR A 29 7.94 14.01 13.05
CA THR A 29 8.60 13.89 14.35
C THR A 29 10.12 14.02 14.22
N GLU A 30 10.70 13.41 13.19
CA GLU A 30 12.15 13.50 12.98
C GLU A 30 12.55 14.86 12.42
N ALA A 31 11.82 15.42 11.44
CA ALA A 31 12.13 16.72 10.84
C ALA A 31 12.07 17.86 11.85
N LEU A 32 11.11 17.86 12.78
CA LEU A 32 10.99 18.86 13.84
C LEU A 32 12.15 18.84 14.85
N LYS A 33 12.95 17.77 14.90
CA LYS A 33 14.13 17.64 15.76
C LYS A 33 15.42 18.11 15.08
N GLN A 34 15.44 18.22 13.75
CA GLN A 34 16.64 18.51 12.98
C GLN A 34 16.94 20.01 12.98
N GLY A 35 18.12 20.40 13.48
CA GLY A 35 18.51 21.82 13.58
C GLY A 35 18.74 22.52 12.23
N ASN A 36 18.92 21.79 11.15
CA ASN A 36 19.06 22.29 9.79
C ASN A 36 17.73 22.40 9.02
N ILE A 37 16.64 21.87 9.55
CA ILE A 37 15.29 22.04 9.01
C ILE A 37 14.60 23.22 9.70
N THR A 38 14.37 24.30 8.93
CA THR A 38 13.85 25.57 9.45
C THR A 38 12.34 25.64 9.56
N ALA A 39 11.61 24.82 8.78
CA ALA A 39 10.16 24.68 8.83
C ALA A 39 9.76 23.29 8.28
N VAL A 40 8.61 22.78 8.72
CA VAL A 40 8.09 21.46 8.31
C VAL A 40 6.71 21.64 7.72
N TYR A 41 6.57 21.38 6.43
CA TYR A 41 5.34 21.56 5.70
C TYR A 41 4.74 20.23 5.22
N GLY A 42 3.43 20.08 5.37
CA GLY A 42 2.65 18.97 4.83
C GLY A 42 1.78 19.44 3.65
N ALA A 43 2.07 18.96 2.44
CA ALA A 43 1.35 19.34 1.24
C ALA A 43 -0.08 18.77 1.22
N GLU A 44 -1.10 19.64 1.10
CA GLU A 44 -2.49 19.21 0.97
C GLU A 44 -2.70 18.55 -0.40
N HIS A 45 -3.13 17.29 -0.40
CA HIS A 45 -3.26 16.50 -1.65
C HIS A 45 -1.95 16.36 -2.47
N GLY A 46 -0.82 16.20 -1.79
CA GLY A 46 0.46 15.92 -2.44
C GLY A 46 0.92 16.99 -3.44
N ILE A 47 1.26 16.59 -4.67
CA ILE A 47 1.74 17.53 -5.70
C ILE A 47 0.76 18.65 -6.01
N LEU A 48 -0.55 18.38 -6.00
CA LEU A 48 -1.55 19.42 -6.23
C LEU A 48 -1.47 20.54 -5.19
N GLY A 49 -1.19 20.20 -3.94
CA GLY A 49 -0.98 21.18 -2.88
C GLY A 49 0.26 22.03 -3.12
N ILE A 50 1.35 21.44 -3.61
CA ILE A 50 2.57 22.18 -3.94
C ILE A 50 2.29 23.16 -5.09
N LEU A 51 1.67 22.71 -6.19
CA LEU A 51 1.35 23.53 -7.34
C LEU A 51 0.44 24.73 -6.98
N ASN A 52 -0.47 24.56 -6.02
CA ASN A 52 -1.44 25.55 -5.58
C ASN A 52 -1.01 26.31 -4.31
N GLU A 53 0.20 26.13 -3.81
CA GLU A 53 0.70 26.67 -2.53
C GLU A 53 -0.22 26.38 -1.33
N ARG A 54 -0.80 25.17 -1.30
CA ARG A 54 -1.68 24.72 -0.23
C ARG A 54 -0.95 23.65 0.60
N PHE A 55 -0.34 24.05 1.68
CA PHE A 55 0.33 23.15 2.62
C PHE A 55 0.25 23.67 4.06
N PHE A 56 0.24 22.74 4.99
CA PHE A 56 0.08 22.99 6.41
C PHE A 56 1.43 23.13 7.10
N ASP A 57 1.53 24.05 8.06
CA ASP A 57 2.69 24.19 8.96
C ASP A 57 2.56 23.17 10.08
N MET A 58 3.33 22.08 10.00
CA MET A 58 3.28 20.98 10.97
C MET A 58 3.83 21.34 12.34
N SER A 59 4.56 22.47 12.47
CA SER A 59 5.01 22.99 13.78
C SER A 59 3.85 23.56 14.61
N LYS A 60 2.71 23.80 14.01
CA LYS A 60 1.49 24.31 14.68
C LYS A 60 0.59 23.19 15.22
N GLU A 61 0.89 21.94 14.86
CA GLU A 61 0.14 20.79 15.33
C GLU A 61 0.50 20.43 16.78
N ASP A 62 -0.45 19.85 17.49
CA ASP A 62 -0.18 19.29 18.81
C ASP A 62 0.70 18.04 18.66
N PRO A 63 1.83 17.93 19.38
CA PRO A 63 2.68 16.74 19.34
C PRO A 63 1.93 15.42 19.60
N LYS A 64 0.88 15.44 20.44
CA LYS A 64 0.04 14.26 20.70
C LYS A 64 -0.78 13.85 19.47
N GLU A 65 -1.28 14.84 18.70
CA GLU A 65 -2.01 14.55 17.47
C GLU A 65 -1.07 14.02 16.38
N LEU A 66 0.18 14.52 16.33
CA LEU A 66 1.21 13.95 15.43
C LEU A 66 1.56 12.51 15.81
N GLU A 67 1.58 12.17 17.10
CA GLU A 67 1.80 10.80 17.56
C GLU A 67 0.60 9.90 17.21
N LEU A 68 -0.63 10.39 17.35
CA LEU A 68 -1.84 9.64 16.97
C LEU A 68 -1.93 9.31 15.48
N LEU A 69 -1.20 10.02 14.62
CA LEU A 69 -1.08 9.66 13.21
C LEU A 69 -0.61 8.22 12.99
N LYS A 70 0.20 7.66 13.89
CA LYS A 70 0.65 6.26 13.83
C LYS A 70 -0.52 5.27 13.74
N TYR A 71 -1.64 5.60 14.35
CA TYR A 71 -2.83 4.75 14.48
C TYR A 71 -4.01 5.23 13.65
N THR A 72 -3.84 6.31 12.90
CA THR A 72 -4.89 6.94 12.09
C THR A 72 -4.81 6.42 10.67
N PRO A 73 -5.82 5.70 10.18
CA PRO A 73 -5.82 5.20 8.81
C PRO A 73 -6.01 6.32 7.78
N SER A 74 -5.77 5.99 6.52
CA SER A 74 -5.93 6.89 5.39
C SER A 74 -4.85 8.00 5.34
N SER A 75 -5.03 9.02 4.50
CA SER A 75 -4.04 10.11 4.28
C SER A 75 -4.48 11.36 5.00
N ALA A 76 -3.82 11.72 6.10
CA ALA A 76 -4.19 12.87 6.93
C ALA A 76 -4.06 14.22 6.20
N LEU A 77 -3.12 14.32 5.26
CA LEU A 77 -2.93 15.50 4.42
C LEU A 77 -3.81 15.47 3.15
N GLY A 78 -4.61 14.43 2.95
CA GLY A 78 -5.22 14.14 1.67
C GLY A 78 -4.23 13.51 0.70
N SER A 79 -4.74 12.97 -0.40
CA SER A 79 -3.95 12.33 -1.44
C SER A 79 -4.44 12.77 -2.82
N ALA A 80 -3.59 12.70 -3.82
CA ALA A 80 -3.96 12.90 -5.22
C ALA A 80 -3.33 11.82 -6.10
N ARG A 81 -4.02 11.54 -7.20
CA ARG A 81 -3.50 10.77 -8.33
C ARG A 81 -3.16 11.77 -9.43
N TYR A 82 -1.96 12.31 -9.36
CA TYR A 82 -1.47 13.31 -10.32
C TYR A 82 -0.16 12.83 -10.93
N LYS A 83 -0.11 12.75 -12.25
CA LYS A 83 1.05 12.28 -12.99
C LYS A 83 1.73 13.46 -13.67
N LEU A 84 2.96 13.75 -13.26
CA LEU A 84 3.81 14.72 -13.95
C LEU A 84 4.16 14.19 -15.35
N LYS A 85 4.01 15.04 -16.37
CA LYS A 85 4.55 14.73 -17.69
C LYS A 85 6.08 14.72 -17.63
N ASP A 86 6.75 14.16 -18.63
CA ASP A 86 8.18 14.28 -18.72
C ASP A 86 8.59 15.74 -18.98
N ALA A 87 9.62 16.22 -18.30
CA ALA A 87 10.01 17.63 -18.34
C ALA A 87 10.41 18.10 -19.76
N ASP A 88 10.90 17.20 -20.60
CA ASP A 88 11.23 17.46 -22.01
C ASP A 88 9.98 17.68 -22.87
N VAL A 89 8.81 17.20 -22.42
CA VAL A 89 7.53 17.36 -23.10
C VAL A 89 6.78 18.59 -22.60
N ASP A 90 6.74 18.77 -21.26
CA ASP A 90 6.04 19.87 -20.61
C ASP A 90 6.65 20.12 -19.22
N ASP A 91 7.39 21.20 -19.06
CA ASP A 91 8.06 21.57 -17.82
C ASP A 91 7.30 22.57 -16.95
N THR A 92 6.04 22.87 -17.30
CA THR A 92 5.21 23.89 -16.61
C THR A 92 5.08 23.59 -15.13
N ASP A 93 4.72 22.35 -14.77
CA ASP A 93 4.57 21.94 -13.37
C ASP A 93 5.90 22.00 -12.62
N TYR A 94 6.99 21.63 -13.26
CA TYR A 94 8.33 21.68 -12.65
C TYR A 94 8.81 23.09 -12.36
N LYS A 95 8.56 24.03 -13.27
CA LYS A 95 8.81 25.45 -13.06
C LYS A 95 8.01 25.96 -11.88
N ARG A 96 6.73 25.56 -11.79
CA ARG A 96 5.88 25.96 -10.67
C ARG A 96 6.35 25.37 -9.35
N ILE A 97 6.74 24.10 -9.32
CA ILE A 97 7.34 23.44 -8.13
C ILE A 97 8.60 24.19 -7.70
N LEU A 98 9.49 24.54 -8.66
CA LEU A 98 10.71 25.29 -8.38
C LEU A 98 10.40 26.66 -7.77
N GLU A 99 9.49 27.45 -8.36
CA GLU A 99 9.05 28.73 -7.80
C GLU A 99 8.59 28.61 -6.34
N VAL A 100 7.78 27.59 -6.04
CA VAL A 100 7.31 27.31 -4.67
C VAL A 100 8.47 26.93 -3.76
N PHE A 101 9.37 26.08 -4.24
CA PHE A 101 10.54 25.63 -3.46
C PHE A 101 11.50 26.80 -3.16
N GLU A 102 11.74 27.67 -4.12
CA GLU A 102 12.52 28.91 -3.92
C GLU A 102 11.83 29.85 -2.93
N LYS A 103 10.54 30.10 -3.13
CA LYS A 103 9.74 30.99 -2.29
C LYS A 103 9.75 30.58 -0.82
N TYR A 104 9.64 29.29 -0.51
CA TYR A 104 9.58 28.76 0.85
C TYR A 104 10.89 28.16 1.33
N ASN A 105 11.98 28.33 0.57
CA ASN A 105 13.30 27.77 0.84
C ASN A 105 13.25 26.27 1.16
N ILE A 106 12.53 25.50 0.32
CA ILE A 106 12.43 24.04 0.46
C ILE A 106 13.77 23.43 0.06
N ARG A 107 14.44 22.77 0.99
CA ARG A 107 15.74 22.09 0.78
C ARG A 107 15.65 20.59 1.00
N TYR A 108 14.51 20.10 1.48
CA TYR A 108 14.22 18.71 1.77
C TYR A 108 12.85 18.37 1.24
N PHE A 109 12.75 17.41 0.34
CA PHE A 109 11.48 16.96 -0.22
C PHE A 109 11.29 15.47 0.03
N PHE A 110 10.17 15.12 0.65
CA PHE A 110 9.78 13.76 0.96
C PHE A 110 8.41 13.47 0.33
N TYR A 111 8.33 12.36 -0.43
CA TYR A 111 7.07 12.00 -1.08
C TYR A 111 6.72 10.55 -0.79
N ASN A 112 5.54 10.32 -0.18
CA ASN A 112 5.13 9.02 0.32
C ASN A 112 4.13 8.38 -0.63
N GLY A 113 4.51 7.28 -1.25
CA GLY A 113 3.66 6.60 -2.21
C GLY A 113 4.24 5.36 -2.86
N GLY A 114 3.55 4.83 -3.87
CA GLY A 114 3.92 3.66 -4.67
C GLY A 114 4.76 4.01 -5.90
N ASN A 115 4.76 3.13 -6.90
CA ASN A 115 5.58 3.24 -8.12
C ASN A 115 5.47 4.60 -8.83
N ASP A 116 4.25 5.08 -9.12
CA ASP A 116 4.03 6.39 -9.75
C ASP A 116 4.54 7.56 -8.91
N SER A 117 4.55 7.41 -7.58
CA SER A 117 5.07 8.44 -6.67
C SER A 117 6.59 8.46 -6.65
N MET A 118 7.23 7.30 -6.78
CA MET A 118 8.69 7.20 -6.91
C MET A 118 9.15 7.74 -8.26
N ASP A 119 8.40 7.52 -9.34
CA ASP A 119 8.63 8.18 -10.64
C ASP A 119 8.51 9.72 -10.52
N THR A 120 7.50 10.21 -9.81
CA THR A 120 7.34 11.64 -9.51
C THR A 120 8.56 12.20 -8.75
N CYS A 121 9.05 11.52 -7.70
CA CYS A 121 10.26 11.90 -6.98
C CYS A 121 11.47 11.97 -7.90
N ASN A 122 11.68 10.94 -8.72
CA ASN A 122 12.79 10.84 -9.64
C ASN A 122 12.79 12.00 -10.66
N LYS A 123 11.62 12.29 -11.24
CA LYS A 123 11.44 13.38 -12.20
C LYS A 123 11.72 14.74 -11.57
N ILE A 124 11.17 15.03 -10.39
CA ILE A 124 11.40 16.29 -9.66
C ILE A 124 12.88 16.41 -9.33
N SER A 125 13.50 15.37 -8.81
CA SER A 125 14.90 15.40 -8.43
C SER A 125 15.83 15.70 -9.62
N LYS A 126 15.63 15.00 -10.75
CA LYS A 126 16.40 15.24 -11.99
C LYS A 126 16.22 16.67 -12.50
N TYR A 127 14.99 17.19 -12.46
CA TYR A 127 14.74 18.57 -12.89
C TYR A 127 15.45 19.60 -12.00
N LEU A 128 15.33 19.46 -10.66
CA LEU A 128 15.98 20.39 -9.72
C LEU A 128 17.50 20.40 -9.88
N GLN A 129 18.11 19.22 -10.11
CA GLN A 129 19.56 19.11 -10.39
C GLN A 129 19.91 19.80 -11.72
N ALA A 130 19.13 19.59 -12.77
CA ALA A 130 19.40 20.19 -14.09
C ALA A 130 19.36 21.73 -14.05
N VAL A 131 18.50 22.32 -13.21
CA VAL A 131 18.43 23.78 -13.03
C VAL A 131 19.35 24.31 -11.92
N GLY A 132 20.11 23.44 -11.25
CA GLY A 132 21.07 23.82 -10.20
C GLY A 132 20.45 24.20 -8.87
N TYR A 133 19.19 23.78 -8.58
CA TYR A 133 18.56 24.02 -7.29
C TYR A 133 18.89 22.89 -6.29
N GLU A 134 19.61 23.22 -5.22
CA GLU A 134 20.01 22.26 -4.19
C GLU A 134 18.80 21.88 -3.31
N CYS A 135 18.32 20.65 -3.46
CA CYS A 135 17.25 20.06 -2.63
C CYS A 135 17.47 18.54 -2.52
N ASN A 136 17.44 18.02 -1.29
CA ASN A 136 17.53 16.57 -1.07
C ASN A 136 16.16 15.93 -1.18
N VAL A 137 16.01 15.03 -2.15
CA VAL A 137 14.75 14.34 -2.49
C VAL A 137 14.85 12.89 -2.09
N ILE A 138 13.99 12.45 -1.16
CA ILE A 138 13.92 11.05 -0.70
C ILE A 138 12.47 10.55 -0.82
N GLY A 139 12.28 9.43 -1.54
CA GLY A 139 11.03 8.70 -1.59
C GLY A 139 10.78 7.92 -0.30
N VAL A 140 9.55 7.98 0.19
CA VAL A 140 9.08 7.17 1.33
C VAL A 140 8.14 6.10 0.79
N PRO A 141 8.46 4.80 0.92
CA PRO A 141 7.67 3.74 0.31
C PRO A 141 6.28 3.63 0.94
N LYS A 142 5.28 3.29 0.14
CA LYS A 142 3.94 2.96 0.58
C LYS A 142 3.18 2.26 -0.54
N THR A 143 2.68 1.05 -0.30
CA THR A 143 1.63 0.39 -1.08
C THR A 143 1.15 -0.86 -0.33
N ILE A 144 -0.16 -1.14 -0.37
CA ILE A 144 -0.67 -2.43 0.13
C ILE A 144 -0.36 -3.58 -0.84
N ASP A 145 -0.17 -3.26 -2.12
CA ASP A 145 0.04 -4.27 -3.18
C ASP A 145 1.39 -4.97 -3.08
N ASN A 146 2.30 -4.45 -2.24
CA ASN A 146 3.64 -5.00 -2.00
C ASN A 146 4.49 -5.17 -3.27
N ASP A 147 4.26 -4.30 -4.24
CA ASP A 147 4.75 -4.39 -5.61
C ASP A 147 5.96 -3.49 -5.93
N LEU A 148 6.46 -2.71 -4.95
CA LEU A 148 7.66 -1.89 -5.14
C LEU A 148 8.91 -2.76 -5.30
N PHE A 149 9.66 -2.50 -6.37
CA PHE A 149 10.92 -3.20 -6.63
C PHE A 149 12.00 -2.84 -5.60
N GLY A 150 12.86 -3.79 -5.29
CA GLY A 150 14.08 -3.60 -4.49
C GLY A 150 13.87 -3.58 -2.98
N THR A 151 12.65 -3.57 -2.48
CA THR A 151 12.34 -3.68 -1.05
C THR A 151 11.83 -5.07 -0.68
N ASP A 152 12.15 -5.57 0.51
CA ASP A 152 11.60 -6.86 1.00
C ASP A 152 10.07 -6.81 1.03
N HIS A 153 9.50 -5.77 1.64
CA HIS A 153 8.06 -5.53 1.69
C HIS A 153 7.77 -4.03 1.74
N CYS A 154 6.49 -3.67 1.67
CA CYS A 154 6.04 -2.27 1.62
C CYS A 154 5.18 -1.92 2.84
N PRO A 155 5.33 -0.70 3.41
CA PRO A 155 4.41 -0.20 4.42
C PRO A 155 2.96 -0.20 3.92
N GLY A 156 2.08 -0.82 4.71
CA GLY A 156 0.66 -1.02 4.39
C GLY A 156 0.30 -2.45 4.01
N PHE A 157 1.23 -3.19 3.39
CA PHE A 157 1.01 -4.58 3.01
C PHE A 157 0.70 -5.48 4.20
N ALA A 158 1.53 -5.46 5.24
CA ALA A 158 1.40 -6.39 6.35
C ALA A 158 0.09 -6.21 7.14
N SER A 159 -0.36 -4.98 7.34
CA SER A 159 -1.65 -4.70 7.97
C SER A 159 -2.82 -5.18 7.09
N ALA A 160 -2.77 -4.96 5.78
CA ALA A 160 -3.78 -5.46 4.85
C ALA A 160 -3.78 -7.00 4.78
N ALA A 161 -2.61 -7.64 4.76
CA ALA A 161 -2.46 -9.10 4.80
C ALA A 161 -3.06 -9.70 6.09
N LYS A 162 -2.79 -9.08 7.25
CA LYS A 162 -3.39 -9.48 8.53
C LYS A 162 -4.93 -9.34 8.50
N TYR A 163 -5.42 -8.24 7.93
CA TYR A 163 -6.86 -8.01 7.76
C TYR A 163 -7.50 -9.12 6.90
N ILE A 164 -6.92 -9.42 5.74
CA ILE A 164 -7.41 -10.45 4.82
C ILE A 164 -7.39 -11.82 5.49
N ALA A 165 -6.26 -12.22 6.08
CA ALA A 165 -6.14 -13.50 6.75
C ALA A 165 -7.18 -13.68 7.87
N THR A 166 -7.35 -12.67 8.73
CA THR A 166 -8.32 -12.69 9.81
C THR A 166 -9.75 -12.78 9.27
N THR A 167 -10.09 -11.97 8.27
CA THR A 167 -11.43 -11.99 7.66
C THR A 167 -11.72 -13.32 6.98
N VAL A 168 -10.74 -13.93 6.30
CA VAL A 168 -10.90 -15.27 5.69
C VAL A 168 -11.18 -16.32 6.77
N MET A 169 -10.47 -16.29 7.91
CA MET A 169 -10.73 -17.20 9.04
C MET A 169 -12.16 -17.04 9.57
N GLU A 170 -12.60 -15.80 9.80
CA GLU A 170 -13.93 -15.49 10.31
C GLU A 170 -15.03 -15.92 9.34
N VAL A 171 -14.86 -15.63 8.04
CA VAL A 171 -15.77 -16.07 6.98
C VAL A 171 -15.82 -17.59 6.85
N SER A 172 -14.66 -18.26 6.94
CA SER A 172 -14.58 -19.72 6.91
C SER A 172 -15.37 -20.36 8.07
N LEU A 173 -15.24 -19.83 9.27
CA LEU A 173 -15.98 -20.29 10.45
C LEU A 173 -17.47 -20.07 10.27
N ASP A 174 -17.93 -18.88 9.84
CA ASP A 174 -19.35 -18.59 9.61
C ASP A 174 -19.95 -19.46 8.50
N ALA A 175 -19.23 -19.61 7.38
CA ALA A 175 -19.72 -20.38 6.22
C ALA A 175 -19.88 -21.88 6.52
N THR A 176 -19.14 -22.41 7.48
CA THR A 176 -19.13 -23.84 7.80
C THR A 176 -20.08 -24.28 8.88
N VAL A 177 -20.79 -23.36 9.57
CA VAL A 177 -21.69 -23.70 10.68
C VAL A 177 -22.97 -24.45 10.27
N TYR A 178 -23.42 -24.27 9.03
CA TYR A 178 -24.65 -24.85 8.57
C TYR A 178 -24.45 -26.28 8.05
N ASN A 179 -25.52 -27.09 8.14
CA ASN A 179 -25.57 -28.46 7.60
C ASN A 179 -25.78 -28.51 6.08
N TYR A 180 -25.97 -27.38 5.42
CA TYR A 180 -26.03 -27.23 3.96
C TYR A 180 -24.80 -26.49 3.43
N GLY A 181 -24.48 -26.72 2.16
CA GLY A 181 -23.32 -26.13 1.54
C GLY A 181 -23.48 -24.65 1.19
N CYS A 182 -22.35 -23.96 1.11
CA CYS A 182 -22.24 -22.60 0.61
C CYS A 182 -20.83 -22.38 0.02
N VAL A 183 -20.76 -21.84 -1.18
CA VAL A 183 -19.52 -21.35 -1.78
C VAL A 183 -19.37 -19.88 -1.41
N CYS A 184 -18.30 -19.50 -0.74
CA CYS A 184 -17.95 -18.10 -0.48
C CYS A 184 -16.83 -17.69 -1.41
N ILE A 185 -16.99 -16.62 -2.18
CA ILE A 185 -15.99 -16.07 -3.09
C ILE A 185 -15.58 -14.70 -2.56
N ILE A 186 -14.35 -14.58 -2.07
CA ILE A 186 -13.80 -13.37 -1.45
C ILE A 186 -12.86 -12.71 -2.45
N GLU A 187 -13.16 -11.47 -2.85
CA GLU A 187 -12.33 -10.67 -3.73
C GLU A 187 -11.40 -9.76 -2.92
N ALA A 188 -10.10 -9.88 -3.18
CA ALA A 188 -9.07 -9.04 -2.60
C ALA A 188 -8.46 -8.10 -3.66
N MET A 189 -7.94 -6.95 -3.23
CA MET A 189 -7.14 -6.04 -4.06
C MET A 189 -5.84 -6.69 -4.52
N GLY A 190 -5.26 -6.16 -5.58
CA GLY A 190 -4.01 -6.63 -6.18
C GLY A 190 -4.15 -6.74 -7.69
N ARG A 191 -4.01 -5.60 -8.41
CA ARG A 191 -4.24 -5.55 -9.86
C ARG A 191 -3.24 -6.41 -10.64
N ASN A 192 -1.95 -6.26 -10.35
CA ASN A 192 -0.86 -6.89 -11.09
C ASN A 192 -0.05 -7.87 -10.24
N ALA A 193 -0.16 -7.77 -8.91
CA ALA A 193 0.57 -8.61 -7.97
C ALA A 193 -0.38 -9.22 -6.93
N GLY A 194 -0.28 -10.51 -6.71
CA GLY A 194 -1.18 -11.31 -5.87
C GLY A 194 -0.82 -11.36 -4.39
N TRP A 195 0.09 -10.52 -3.91
CA TRP A 195 0.58 -10.56 -2.52
C TRP A 195 -0.53 -10.50 -1.46
N LEU A 196 -1.55 -9.66 -1.69
CA LEU A 196 -2.70 -9.55 -0.77
C LEU A 196 -3.59 -10.78 -0.81
N THR A 197 -3.89 -11.27 -2.00
CA THR A 197 -4.71 -12.48 -2.17
C THR A 197 -4.02 -13.71 -1.58
N ALA A 198 -2.70 -13.81 -1.75
CA ALA A 198 -1.88 -14.87 -1.16
C ALA A 198 -1.91 -14.85 0.39
N ALA A 199 -2.27 -13.72 1.02
CA ALA A 199 -2.42 -13.64 2.47
C ALA A 199 -3.52 -14.56 3.04
N ALA A 200 -4.44 -15.03 2.20
CA ALA A 200 -5.40 -16.06 2.59
C ALA A 200 -4.72 -17.36 3.06
N GLU A 201 -3.49 -17.64 2.61
CA GLU A 201 -2.73 -18.81 3.08
C GLU A 201 -2.36 -18.73 4.56
N LEU A 202 -2.22 -17.54 5.12
CA LEU A 202 -2.02 -17.37 6.57
C LEU A 202 -3.21 -17.90 7.39
N ALA A 203 -4.43 -17.83 6.84
CA ALA A 203 -5.62 -18.42 7.43
C ALA A 203 -5.59 -19.95 7.33
N SER A 204 -5.15 -20.50 6.19
CA SER A 204 -4.97 -21.94 5.98
C SER A 204 -3.95 -22.53 6.95
N TYR A 205 -2.86 -21.81 7.22
CA TYR A 205 -1.85 -22.18 8.23
C TYR A 205 -2.46 -22.34 9.65
N LYS A 206 -3.57 -21.67 9.94
CA LYS A 206 -4.33 -21.79 11.19
C LYS A 206 -5.49 -22.80 11.12
N GLY A 207 -5.66 -23.50 9.99
CA GLY A 207 -6.71 -24.49 9.80
C GLY A 207 -8.10 -23.94 9.48
N HIS A 208 -8.22 -22.66 9.16
CA HIS A 208 -9.47 -21.97 8.81
C HIS A 208 -9.31 -21.12 7.56
N GLY A 209 -8.71 -21.69 6.53
CA GLY A 209 -8.33 -20.96 5.32
C GLY A 209 -9.26 -21.15 4.13
N ALA A 210 -8.74 -20.68 3.00
CA ALA A 210 -9.36 -20.88 1.70
C ALA A 210 -9.05 -22.29 1.16
N ASP A 211 -10.04 -22.86 0.45
CA ASP A 211 -9.85 -24.10 -0.31
C ASP A 211 -9.14 -23.83 -1.64
N LEU A 212 -9.38 -22.63 -2.22
CA LEU A 212 -8.83 -22.20 -3.51
C LEU A 212 -8.39 -20.74 -3.45
N ILE A 213 -7.20 -20.45 -3.97
CA ILE A 213 -6.62 -19.10 -4.04
C ILE A 213 -6.15 -18.85 -5.48
N TYR A 214 -6.67 -17.79 -6.14
CA TYR A 214 -6.32 -17.43 -7.50
C TYR A 214 -5.62 -16.08 -7.58
N LEU A 215 -4.38 -16.09 -8.09
CA LEU A 215 -3.51 -14.92 -8.21
C LEU A 215 -3.45 -14.40 -9.66
N PRO A 216 -3.14 -13.09 -9.86
CA PRO A 216 -3.02 -12.50 -11.19
C PRO A 216 -1.77 -12.96 -11.95
N GLU A 217 -0.78 -13.57 -11.27
CA GLU A 217 0.44 -14.12 -11.86
C GLU A 217 0.20 -15.34 -12.76
N VAL A 218 -0.94 -16.02 -12.59
CA VAL A 218 -1.29 -17.21 -13.35
C VAL A 218 -2.52 -16.92 -14.21
N PRO A 219 -2.51 -17.28 -15.52
CA PRO A 219 -3.69 -17.13 -16.36
C PRO A 219 -4.90 -17.88 -15.81
N PHE A 220 -6.03 -17.17 -15.72
CA PHE A 220 -7.28 -17.69 -15.19
C PHE A 220 -8.15 -18.30 -16.31
N ASP A 221 -8.67 -19.47 -16.03
CA ASP A 221 -9.61 -20.18 -16.90
C ASP A 221 -10.94 -20.42 -16.14
N VAL A 222 -12.04 -19.89 -16.69
CA VAL A 222 -13.36 -19.95 -16.04
C VAL A 222 -13.89 -21.38 -15.95
N ASP A 223 -13.64 -22.22 -16.95
CA ASP A 223 -14.12 -23.61 -16.94
C ASP A 223 -13.36 -24.45 -15.92
N LYS A 224 -12.02 -24.28 -15.87
CA LYS A 224 -11.19 -24.88 -14.81
C LYS A 224 -11.63 -24.42 -13.42
N PHE A 225 -11.89 -23.13 -13.22
CA PHE A 225 -12.37 -22.57 -11.95
C PHE A 225 -13.64 -23.26 -11.48
N VAL A 226 -14.64 -23.43 -12.35
CA VAL A 226 -15.90 -24.11 -12.01
C VAL A 226 -15.66 -25.57 -11.66
N ASP A 227 -14.75 -26.25 -12.35
CA ASP A 227 -14.38 -27.63 -12.07
C ASP A 227 -13.64 -27.75 -10.73
N ASP A 228 -12.71 -26.85 -10.41
CA ASP A 228 -12.02 -26.81 -9.13
C ASP A 228 -13.02 -26.60 -7.97
N VAL A 229 -13.96 -25.66 -8.09
CA VAL A 229 -15.03 -25.45 -7.10
C VAL A 229 -15.91 -26.70 -6.95
N ARG A 230 -16.30 -27.35 -8.06
CA ARG A 230 -17.07 -28.60 -8.05
C ARG A 230 -16.35 -29.68 -7.24
N HIS A 231 -15.08 -29.92 -7.53
CA HIS A 231 -14.28 -30.94 -6.84
C HIS A 231 -14.14 -30.65 -5.33
N VAL A 232 -14.02 -29.39 -4.93
CA VAL A 232 -14.04 -29.03 -3.50
C VAL A 232 -15.41 -29.30 -2.88
N CYS A 233 -16.49 -28.89 -3.55
CA CYS A 233 -17.87 -29.09 -3.07
C CYS A 233 -18.20 -30.58 -2.88
N GLU A 234 -17.81 -31.46 -3.81
CA GLU A 234 -18.05 -32.90 -3.76
C GLU A 234 -17.43 -33.57 -2.52
N ARG A 235 -16.22 -33.13 -2.13
CA ARG A 235 -15.51 -33.70 -0.96
C ARG A 235 -15.81 -32.99 0.36
N ASN A 236 -16.41 -31.79 0.34
CA ASN A 236 -16.61 -30.92 1.50
C ASN A 236 -18.08 -30.51 1.72
N ASN A 237 -19.02 -31.42 1.45
CA ASN A 237 -20.47 -31.21 1.65
C ASN A 237 -20.98 -29.88 1.06
N ASN A 238 -20.62 -29.61 -0.19
CA ASN A 238 -20.94 -28.39 -0.94
C ASN A 238 -20.43 -27.09 -0.28
N LYS A 239 -19.38 -27.14 0.52
CA LYS A 239 -18.73 -25.98 1.12
C LYS A 239 -17.42 -25.70 0.39
N CYS A 240 -17.18 -24.43 0.03
CA CYS A 240 -15.94 -24.01 -0.60
C CYS A 240 -15.67 -22.54 -0.27
N ILE A 241 -14.47 -22.24 0.19
CA ILE A 241 -13.96 -20.87 0.39
C ILE A 241 -12.95 -20.58 -0.72
N VAL A 242 -13.28 -19.61 -1.53
CA VAL A 242 -12.41 -19.12 -2.63
C VAL A 242 -11.93 -17.73 -2.30
N VAL A 243 -10.64 -17.47 -2.47
CA VAL A 243 -10.09 -16.11 -2.44
C VAL A 243 -9.49 -15.79 -3.79
N VAL A 244 -9.86 -14.65 -4.38
CA VAL A 244 -9.49 -14.29 -5.74
C VAL A 244 -9.00 -12.85 -5.81
N SER A 245 -7.93 -12.61 -6.56
CA SER A 245 -7.47 -11.25 -6.84
C SER A 245 -8.38 -10.56 -7.87
N GLU A 246 -8.71 -9.28 -7.63
CA GLU A 246 -9.43 -8.44 -8.61
C GLU A 246 -8.72 -8.38 -9.98
N GLY A 247 -7.42 -8.62 -9.98
CA GLY A 247 -6.52 -8.49 -11.13
C GLY A 247 -6.32 -9.76 -11.95
N ILE A 248 -7.05 -10.86 -11.71
CA ILE A 248 -6.90 -12.08 -12.52
C ILE A 248 -7.22 -11.81 -13.99
N LYS A 249 -6.43 -12.43 -14.87
CA LYS A 249 -6.49 -12.24 -16.32
C LYS A 249 -6.67 -13.58 -17.04
N THR A 250 -7.38 -13.54 -18.16
CA THR A 250 -7.44 -14.67 -19.07
C THR A 250 -6.08 -14.93 -19.74
N LYS A 251 -5.94 -16.05 -20.48
CA LYS A 251 -4.73 -16.35 -21.27
C LYS A 251 -4.40 -15.27 -22.30
N GLU A 252 -5.40 -14.52 -22.75
CA GLU A 252 -5.26 -13.40 -23.70
C GLU A 252 -4.88 -12.08 -22.99
N GLY A 253 -4.68 -12.09 -21.66
CA GLY A 253 -4.27 -10.92 -20.89
C GLY A 253 -5.39 -9.93 -20.54
N ARG A 254 -6.67 -10.28 -20.77
CA ARG A 254 -7.82 -9.45 -20.42
C ARG A 254 -8.24 -9.71 -18.97
N TYR A 255 -8.56 -8.64 -18.24
CA TYR A 255 -9.10 -8.78 -16.90
C TYR A 255 -10.45 -9.51 -16.91
N VAL A 256 -10.61 -10.47 -16.01
CA VAL A 256 -11.89 -11.21 -15.89
C VAL A 256 -13.00 -10.31 -15.33
N SER A 257 -12.66 -9.33 -14.51
CA SER A 257 -13.58 -8.32 -13.97
C SER A 257 -13.95 -7.21 -14.95
N GLU A 258 -13.25 -7.10 -16.10
CA GLU A 258 -13.46 -6.01 -17.05
C GLU A 258 -14.90 -6.00 -17.53
N SER A 259 -15.62 -4.91 -17.23
CA SER A 259 -16.92 -4.60 -17.81
C SER A 259 -16.69 -3.70 -19.05
N ASP A 260 -17.58 -3.78 -20.03
CA ASP A 260 -17.52 -2.97 -21.26
C ASP A 260 -17.64 -1.44 -20.99
N ILE A 261 -17.74 -1.03 -19.74
CA ILE A 261 -17.81 0.37 -19.31
C ILE A 261 -16.44 0.76 -18.74
N GLY A 262 -15.48 1.07 -19.62
CA GLY A 262 -14.15 1.51 -19.25
C GLY A 262 -14.14 2.87 -18.57
N SER A 263 -13.92 2.92 -17.25
CA SER A 263 -13.50 4.15 -16.55
C SER A 263 -12.07 3.95 -16.05
N ASN A 264 -11.20 4.92 -16.34
CA ASN A 264 -9.83 4.94 -15.85
C ASN A 264 -9.71 5.84 -14.62
N ASP A 265 -8.78 5.52 -13.72
CA ASP A 265 -8.41 6.39 -12.60
C ASP A 265 -7.49 7.53 -13.05
N GLY A 266 -7.14 8.44 -12.11
CA GLY A 266 -6.28 9.61 -12.40
C GLY A 266 -4.85 9.27 -12.85
N PHE A 267 -4.41 8.02 -12.74
CA PHE A 267 -3.14 7.52 -13.30
C PHE A 267 -3.32 6.78 -14.64
N GLY A 268 -4.56 6.64 -15.11
CA GLY A 268 -4.90 5.96 -16.38
C GLY A 268 -5.14 4.47 -16.25
N HIS A 269 -5.28 3.93 -15.05
CA HIS A 269 -5.53 2.52 -14.81
C HIS A 269 -7.03 2.20 -14.87
N ALA A 270 -7.41 1.04 -15.44
CA ALA A 270 -8.78 0.54 -15.44
C ALA A 270 -9.32 0.39 -14.01
N GLN A 271 -10.55 0.82 -13.75
CA GLN A 271 -11.21 0.52 -12.49
C GLN A 271 -11.68 -0.94 -12.50
N LEU A 272 -11.16 -1.74 -11.57
CA LEU A 272 -11.54 -3.13 -11.38
C LEU A 272 -12.54 -3.23 -10.22
N GLY A 273 -13.29 -4.33 -10.16
CA GLY A 273 -14.26 -4.63 -9.10
C GLY A 273 -15.44 -5.45 -9.63
N GLY A 274 -16.20 -6.04 -8.70
CA GLY A 274 -17.33 -6.89 -9.04
C GLY A 274 -16.98 -8.29 -9.54
N LEU A 275 -15.72 -8.69 -9.45
CA LEU A 275 -15.26 -10.01 -9.87
C LEU A 275 -15.93 -11.13 -9.05
N ALA A 276 -15.99 -10.96 -7.72
CA ALA A 276 -16.65 -11.95 -6.84
C ALA A 276 -18.11 -12.16 -7.24
N ALA A 277 -18.85 -11.09 -7.54
CA ALA A 277 -20.24 -11.17 -7.99
C ALA A 277 -20.38 -11.87 -9.34
N LYS A 278 -19.48 -11.57 -10.30
CA LYS A 278 -19.43 -12.23 -11.61
C LYS A 278 -19.18 -13.73 -11.48
N LEU A 279 -18.15 -14.11 -10.72
CA LEU A 279 -17.82 -15.53 -10.50
C LEU A 279 -18.93 -16.26 -9.73
N ALA A 280 -19.58 -15.60 -8.75
CA ALA A 280 -20.70 -16.16 -8.02
C ALA A 280 -21.89 -16.48 -8.95
N THR A 281 -22.18 -15.61 -9.91
CA THR A 281 -23.21 -15.86 -10.92
C THR A 281 -22.88 -17.09 -11.76
N ILE A 282 -21.64 -17.20 -12.24
CA ILE A 282 -21.18 -18.33 -13.03
C ILE A 282 -21.28 -19.65 -12.25
N VAL A 283 -20.82 -19.67 -11.00
CA VAL A 283 -20.88 -20.86 -10.13
C VAL A 283 -22.32 -21.26 -9.88
N LYS A 284 -23.20 -20.30 -9.54
CA LYS A 284 -24.62 -20.56 -9.29
C LYS A 284 -25.35 -21.15 -10.50
N GLU A 285 -25.04 -20.65 -11.70
CA GLU A 285 -25.64 -21.14 -12.95
C GLU A 285 -25.19 -22.57 -13.31
N ARG A 286 -23.95 -22.94 -12.95
CA ARG A 286 -23.33 -24.19 -13.37
C ARG A 286 -23.36 -25.31 -12.34
N LEU A 287 -23.48 -25.00 -11.04
CA LEU A 287 -23.34 -26.00 -9.96
C LEU A 287 -24.55 -26.15 -9.04
N ASP A 288 -25.62 -25.38 -9.21
CA ASP A 288 -26.83 -25.39 -8.36
C ASP A 288 -26.52 -25.38 -6.86
N VAL A 289 -25.56 -24.53 -6.45
CA VAL A 289 -25.15 -24.35 -5.05
C VAL A 289 -25.43 -22.92 -4.58
N LYS A 290 -25.59 -22.75 -3.27
CA LYS A 290 -25.66 -21.41 -2.68
C LYS A 290 -24.29 -20.74 -2.80
N VAL A 291 -24.25 -19.49 -3.30
CA VAL A 291 -23.00 -18.73 -3.44
C VAL A 291 -23.14 -17.38 -2.75
N ARG A 292 -22.07 -16.94 -2.07
CA ARG A 292 -21.94 -15.62 -1.45
C ARG A 292 -20.70 -14.91 -1.99
N PRO A 293 -20.86 -13.86 -2.79
CA PRO A 293 -19.74 -12.98 -3.14
C PRO A 293 -19.47 -12.00 -1.99
N ILE A 294 -18.19 -11.75 -1.73
CA ILE A 294 -17.69 -10.81 -0.71
C ILE A 294 -16.57 -10.00 -1.34
N GLU A 295 -16.77 -8.69 -1.49
CA GLU A 295 -15.72 -7.76 -1.90
C GLU A 295 -15.14 -7.10 -0.65
N LEU A 296 -13.84 -7.27 -0.39
CA LEU A 296 -13.17 -6.59 0.73
C LEU A 296 -13.00 -5.10 0.45
N SER A 297 -12.91 -4.71 -0.81
CA SER A 297 -12.89 -3.33 -1.28
C SER A 297 -11.98 -2.43 -0.42
N LEU A 298 -12.43 -1.24 -0.02
CA LEU A 298 -11.63 -0.28 0.74
C LEU A 298 -11.27 -0.75 2.16
N MET A 299 -12.04 -1.65 2.75
CA MET A 299 -11.86 -2.07 4.13
C MET A 299 -10.49 -2.71 4.38
N GLN A 300 -9.98 -3.51 3.44
CA GLN A 300 -8.67 -4.15 3.56
C GLN A 300 -7.49 -3.16 3.63
N ARG A 301 -7.65 -1.93 3.11
CA ARG A 301 -6.59 -0.92 3.15
C ARG A 301 -6.75 0.13 4.27
N CYS A 302 -7.92 0.21 4.90
CA CYS A 302 -8.21 1.17 5.97
C CYS A 302 -8.59 0.52 7.31
N GLY A 303 -8.57 -0.81 7.41
CA GLY A 303 -8.95 -1.57 8.59
C GLY A 303 -7.95 -1.44 9.75
N ALA A 304 -7.81 -0.25 10.32
CA ALA A 304 -6.84 0.06 11.36
C ALA A 304 -7.01 -0.77 12.65
N HIS A 305 -8.20 -1.33 12.89
CA HIS A 305 -8.46 -2.21 14.04
C HIS A 305 -7.71 -3.56 13.98
N LEU A 306 -7.21 -3.94 12.80
CA LEU A 306 -6.38 -5.12 12.57
C LEU A 306 -4.96 -4.75 12.11
N ALA A 307 -4.55 -3.49 12.25
CA ALA A 307 -3.20 -3.09 11.84
C ALA A 307 -2.12 -3.89 12.60
N SER A 308 -1.09 -4.30 11.87
CA SER A 308 0.09 -4.94 12.43
C SER A 308 0.95 -3.93 13.18
N ALA A 309 1.38 -4.24 14.40
CA ALA A 309 2.32 -3.40 15.13
C ALA A 309 3.67 -3.30 14.42
N THR A 310 4.13 -4.39 13.81
CA THR A 310 5.34 -4.42 12.98
C THR A 310 5.23 -3.41 11.85
N ASP A 311 4.16 -3.45 11.06
CA ASP A 311 3.93 -2.55 9.92
C ASP A 311 3.87 -1.07 10.34
N VAL A 312 3.18 -0.78 11.46
CA VAL A 312 3.08 0.59 11.99
C VAL A 312 4.45 1.15 12.39
N GLU A 313 5.26 0.37 13.11
CA GLU A 313 6.59 0.81 13.55
C GLU A 313 7.57 0.90 12.37
N GLU A 314 7.51 -0.01 11.42
CA GLU A 314 8.34 0.03 10.21
C GLU A 314 7.98 1.20 9.31
N ALA A 315 6.70 1.50 9.13
CA ALA A 315 6.25 2.68 8.40
C ALA A 315 6.75 3.98 9.06
N PHE A 316 6.67 4.08 10.39
CA PHE A 316 7.23 5.20 11.15
C PHE A 316 8.74 5.31 10.96
N GLY A 317 9.45 4.18 11.09
CA GLY A 317 10.89 4.09 10.90
C GLY A 317 11.33 4.51 9.51
N ALA A 318 10.59 4.14 8.46
CA ALA A 318 10.87 4.56 7.08
C ALA A 318 10.81 6.08 6.91
N GLY A 319 9.79 6.73 7.49
CA GLY A 319 9.67 8.18 7.48
C GLY A 319 10.82 8.87 8.19
N ALA A 320 11.18 8.39 9.38
CA ALA A 320 12.30 8.94 10.16
C ALA A 320 13.65 8.69 9.46
N ALA A 321 13.85 7.53 8.83
CA ALA A 321 15.05 7.19 8.08
C ALA A 321 15.23 8.10 6.86
N ALA A 322 14.15 8.42 6.14
CA ALA A 322 14.19 9.35 5.01
C ALA A 322 14.72 10.74 5.42
N VAL A 323 14.23 11.27 6.55
CA VAL A 323 14.68 12.56 7.07
C VAL A 323 16.16 12.52 7.46
N LYS A 324 16.58 11.50 8.22
CA LYS A 324 17.99 11.32 8.62
C LYS A 324 18.91 11.23 7.42
N ALA A 325 18.53 10.46 6.42
CA ALA A 325 19.30 10.31 5.18
C ALA A 325 19.44 11.64 4.43
N ALA A 326 18.34 12.36 4.24
CA ALA A 326 18.36 13.67 3.57
C ALA A 326 19.22 14.69 4.36
N CYS A 327 19.13 14.73 5.70
CA CYS A 327 19.96 15.59 6.53
C CYS A 327 21.45 15.20 6.52
N ALA A 328 21.76 13.93 6.25
CA ALA A 328 23.14 13.45 6.01
C ALA A 328 23.67 13.78 4.61
N GLY A 329 22.85 14.39 3.73
CA GLY A 329 23.22 14.80 2.38
C GLY A 329 22.89 13.77 1.30
N GLU A 330 22.10 12.74 1.61
CA GLU A 330 21.61 11.78 0.63
C GLU A 330 20.44 12.38 -0.17
N THR A 331 20.40 12.07 -1.46
CA THR A 331 19.35 12.51 -2.39
C THR A 331 19.14 11.49 -3.49
N ASP A 332 18.07 11.63 -4.28
CA ASP A 332 17.72 10.76 -5.42
C ASP A 332 17.52 9.29 -5.04
N LYS A 333 17.07 9.06 -3.82
CA LYS A 333 16.94 7.72 -3.27
C LYS A 333 15.54 7.50 -2.68
N MET A 334 15.17 6.24 -2.57
CA MET A 334 14.00 5.76 -1.82
C MET A 334 14.50 4.96 -0.62
N VAL A 335 13.80 5.08 0.51
CA VAL A 335 13.97 4.15 1.63
C VAL A 335 13.41 2.81 1.22
N ILE A 336 14.16 1.74 1.43
CA ILE A 336 13.72 0.36 1.25
C ILE A 336 13.94 -0.44 2.54
N PHE A 337 13.24 -1.54 2.65
CA PHE A 337 13.35 -2.48 3.76
C PHE A 337 14.23 -3.66 3.38
N GLU A 338 15.18 -3.99 4.24
CA GLU A 338 15.95 -5.22 4.18
C GLU A 338 15.65 -6.08 5.40
N ARG A 339 15.23 -7.31 5.15
CA ARG A 339 14.99 -8.32 6.18
C ARG A 339 16.31 -8.83 6.74
N ASP A 340 16.43 -8.83 8.06
CA ASP A 340 17.52 -9.47 8.78
C ASP A 340 16.98 -10.59 9.67
N MET A 341 17.46 -11.81 9.44
CA MET A 341 17.15 -13.02 10.20
C MET A 341 18.41 -13.63 10.80
N SER A 342 19.50 -12.89 10.88
CA SER A 342 20.84 -13.41 11.23
C SER A 342 20.93 -14.04 12.62
N ASP A 343 20.10 -13.58 13.57
CA ASP A 343 20.02 -14.14 14.93
C ASP A 343 18.77 -15.02 15.16
N GLY A 344 18.05 -15.38 14.08
CA GLY A 344 16.82 -16.14 14.14
C GLY A 344 15.57 -15.32 14.51
N THR A 345 15.72 -14.02 14.77
CA THR A 345 14.64 -13.10 15.06
C THR A 345 14.49 -12.11 13.90
N TYR A 346 13.25 -11.86 13.48
CA TYR A 346 12.98 -10.88 12.42
C TYR A 346 13.34 -9.46 12.86
N LYS A 347 14.08 -8.77 12.01
CA LYS A 347 14.38 -7.33 12.09
C LYS A 347 14.28 -6.70 10.73
N CYS A 348 13.91 -5.44 10.70
CA CYS A 348 13.87 -4.62 9.48
C CYS A 348 14.96 -3.55 9.53
N ASN A 349 15.83 -3.54 8.53
CA ASN A 349 16.81 -2.48 8.32
C ASN A 349 16.30 -1.52 7.26
N TYR A 350 16.53 -0.21 7.50
CA TYR A 350 16.18 0.84 6.54
C TYR A 350 17.43 1.21 5.74
N VAL A 351 17.42 0.92 4.46
CA VAL A 351 18.51 1.23 3.55
C VAL A 351 18.02 2.10 2.39
N LEU A 352 18.91 2.59 1.56
CA LEU A 352 18.58 3.51 0.48
C LEU A 352 18.86 2.87 -0.88
N MET A 353 17.90 3.00 -1.79
CA MET A 353 18.01 2.58 -3.18
C MET A 353 17.83 3.80 -4.12
N PRO A 354 18.58 3.91 -5.25
CA PRO A 354 18.32 4.95 -6.23
C PRO A 354 16.87 4.94 -6.74
N LEU A 355 16.23 6.12 -6.84
CA LEU A 355 14.85 6.28 -7.30
C LEU A 355 14.63 5.73 -8.70
N GLU A 356 15.61 5.82 -9.57
CA GLU A 356 15.52 5.32 -10.95
C GLU A 356 15.28 3.81 -11.05
N LEU A 357 15.71 3.03 -10.04
CA LEU A 357 15.50 1.59 -9.98
C LEU A 357 14.10 1.21 -9.49
N ALA A 358 13.46 2.10 -8.73
CA ALA A 358 12.09 1.88 -8.22
C ALA A 358 11.02 2.19 -9.27
N ALA A 359 11.34 3.06 -10.24
CA ALA A 359 10.39 3.47 -11.26
C ALA A 359 10.17 2.37 -12.30
N ASN A 360 8.90 2.04 -12.58
CA ASN A 360 8.47 1.15 -13.67
C ASN A 360 8.84 -0.34 -13.55
N THR A 361 9.18 -0.83 -12.36
CA THR A 361 9.39 -2.26 -12.12
C THR A 361 8.47 -2.74 -11.01
N GLU A 362 7.67 -3.78 -11.29
CA GLU A 362 6.75 -4.36 -10.31
C GLU A 362 7.32 -5.66 -9.73
N LYS A 363 7.13 -5.87 -8.43
CA LYS A 363 7.47 -7.10 -7.71
C LYS A 363 6.23 -7.95 -7.56
N THR A 364 6.21 -9.13 -8.18
CA THR A 364 5.11 -10.10 -8.13
C THR A 364 5.40 -11.25 -7.16
N VAL A 365 4.38 -12.04 -6.84
CA VAL A 365 4.56 -13.29 -6.08
C VAL A 365 5.40 -14.25 -6.91
N PRO A 366 6.48 -14.84 -6.34
CA PRO A 366 7.29 -15.83 -7.07
C PRO A 366 6.44 -16.98 -7.57
N LEU A 367 6.61 -17.35 -8.85
CA LEU A 367 5.81 -18.41 -9.47
C LEU A 367 5.99 -19.79 -8.80
N ASP A 368 7.15 -20.06 -8.23
CA ASP A 368 7.45 -21.27 -7.48
C ASP A 368 6.76 -21.32 -6.09
N TRP A 369 6.19 -20.21 -5.64
CA TRP A 369 5.34 -20.18 -4.45
C TRP A 369 3.87 -20.51 -4.77
N ILE A 370 3.49 -20.52 -6.05
CA ILE A 370 2.14 -20.86 -6.50
C ILE A 370 2.10 -22.36 -6.78
N VAL A 371 1.24 -23.07 -6.06
CA VAL A 371 1.17 -24.54 -6.08
C VAL A 371 -0.23 -25.03 -6.50
N ASN A 372 -0.42 -26.35 -6.50
CA ASN A 372 -1.72 -26.99 -6.79
C ASN A 372 -2.31 -26.54 -8.14
N ASP A 373 -1.47 -26.48 -9.18
CA ASP A 373 -1.87 -26.08 -10.52
C ASP A 373 -2.52 -24.67 -10.56
N GLY A 374 -1.95 -23.73 -9.77
CA GLY A 374 -2.37 -22.33 -9.74
C GLY A 374 -3.50 -22.00 -8.76
N THR A 375 -3.87 -22.93 -7.88
CA THR A 375 -5.01 -22.75 -6.94
C THR A 375 -4.61 -22.73 -5.46
N GLY A 376 -3.32 -22.70 -5.15
CA GLY A 376 -2.79 -22.70 -3.78
C GLY A 376 -1.48 -21.95 -3.66
N ILE A 377 -1.10 -21.67 -2.43
CA ILE A 377 0.12 -20.96 -2.07
C ILE A 377 0.98 -21.85 -1.18
N SER A 378 2.29 -21.81 -1.38
CA SER A 378 3.24 -22.62 -0.61
C SER A 378 3.53 -22.04 0.78
N GLU A 379 4.09 -22.87 1.65
CA GLU A 379 4.54 -22.49 3.00
C GLU A 379 5.60 -21.37 3.00
N GLU A 380 6.29 -21.15 1.88
CA GLU A 380 7.28 -20.09 1.74
C GLU A 380 6.64 -18.69 1.90
N TYR A 381 5.41 -18.51 1.42
CA TYR A 381 4.67 -17.30 1.66
C TYR A 381 4.36 -17.10 3.16
N VAL A 382 3.99 -18.15 3.87
CA VAL A 382 3.75 -18.10 5.33
C VAL A 382 5.02 -17.66 6.06
N LYS A 383 6.16 -18.26 5.74
CA LYS A 383 7.48 -17.88 6.31
C LYS A 383 7.83 -16.43 6.04
N TYR A 384 7.49 -15.94 4.84
CA TYR A 384 7.69 -14.55 4.44
C TYR A 384 6.79 -13.57 5.21
N ALA A 385 5.48 -13.83 5.24
CA ALA A 385 4.50 -12.87 5.71
C ALA A 385 4.24 -12.93 7.23
N LEU A 386 4.42 -14.10 7.86
CA LEU A 386 4.11 -14.30 9.28
C LEU A 386 4.85 -13.32 10.23
N PRO A 387 6.15 -13.04 10.07
CA PRO A 387 6.84 -12.05 10.91
C PRO A 387 6.30 -10.64 10.77
N LEU A 388 5.78 -10.28 9.59
CA LEU A 388 5.31 -8.93 9.27
C LEU A 388 3.96 -8.59 9.90
N ILE A 389 3.11 -9.59 10.15
CA ILE A 389 1.75 -9.39 10.68
C ILE A 389 1.67 -9.40 12.22
N GLN A 390 2.81 -9.31 12.89
CA GLN A 390 2.87 -9.48 14.35
C GLN A 390 2.40 -8.25 15.14
N GLY A 391 1.85 -8.53 16.33
CA GLY A 391 1.39 -7.54 17.28
C GLY A 391 0.13 -6.78 16.82
N ASP A 392 -0.45 -6.06 17.75
CA ASP A 392 -1.62 -5.22 17.53
C ASP A 392 -1.26 -3.75 17.74
N ALA A 393 -1.51 -2.92 16.73
CA ALA A 393 -1.38 -1.49 16.81
C ALA A 393 -2.77 -0.85 16.76
N LYS A 394 -3.31 -0.55 17.93
CA LYS A 394 -4.66 0.01 18.06
C LYS A 394 -4.62 1.46 18.53
N ALA A 395 -5.43 2.30 17.91
CA ALA A 395 -5.68 3.64 18.44
C ALA A 395 -6.20 3.55 19.87
N PRO A 396 -5.87 4.52 20.73
CA PRO A 396 -6.55 4.67 22.02
C PRO A 396 -8.08 4.74 21.82
N LEU A 397 -8.83 4.29 22.80
CA LEU A 397 -10.28 4.37 22.76
C LEU A 397 -10.78 5.61 23.51
N GLU A 398 -11.77 6.27 22.94
CA GLU A 398 -12.54 7.34 23.55
C GLU A 398 -14.03 7.00 23.35
N ASP A 399 -14.78 6.93 24.45
CA ASP A 399 -16.20 6.52 24.45
C ASP A 399 -16.47 5.19 23.71
N GLY A 400 -15.53 4.25 23.76
CA GLY A 400 -15.62 2.95 23.13
C GLY A 400 -15.25 2.91 21.64
N LEU A 401 -14.88 4.04 21.03
CA LEU A 401 -14.48 4.16 19.62
C LEU A 401 -12.99 4.55 19.51
N PRO A 402 -12.33 4.19 18.39
CA PRO A 402 -10.95 4.60 18.15
C PRO A 402 -10.79 6.12 18.11
N ARG A 403 -9.83 6.65 18.88
CA ARG A 403 -9.45 8.05 18.84
C ARG A 403 -8.37 8.25 17.79
N PHE A 404 -8.74 8.80 16.65
CA PHE A 404 -7.82 9.14 15.57
C PHE A 404 -7.30 10.59 15.71
N ALA A 405 -6.19 10.90 15.05
CA ALA A 405 -5.61 12.22 15.02
C ALA A 405 -6.57 13.27 14.46
N ASN A 406 -6.61 14.43 15.10
CA ASN A 406 -7.38 15.58 14.66
C ASN A 406 -6.44 16.80 14.49
N LEU A 407 -5.85 16.91 13.31
CA LEU A 407 -4.92 17.98 12.96
C LEU A 407 -5.62 19.33 12.83
N LYS A 408 -4.98 20.40 13.30
CA LYS A 408 -5.45 21.79 13.15
C LYS A 408 -5.41 22.26 11.70
N LYS A 409 -4.48 21.74 10.91
CA LYS A 409 -4.29 22.06 9.49
C LYS A 409 -4.15 23.55 9.22
N VAL A 410 -3.25 24.19 9.98
CA VAL A 410 -2.96 25.63 9.82
C VAL A 410 -2.11 25.79 8.55
N TYR A 411 -2.64 26.53 7.58
CA TYR A 411 -1.88 26.79 6.35
C TYR A 411 -0.61 27.60 6.63
N ALA A 412 0.47 27.24 5.96
CA ALA A 412 1.71 28.00 5.98
C ALA A 412 1.46 29.42 5.45
N GLN A 413 1.97 30.41 6.16
CA GLN A 413 1.96 31.81 5.75
C GLN A 413 3.42 32.23 5.50
N LYS A 414 3.61 33.04 4.47
CA LYS A 414 4.89 33.69 4.21
C LYS A 414 4.73 35.18 4.14
#